data_6a701d93fb9ac6f31055c5bdc33f8557
#
_entry.id   6a701d93fb9ac6f31055c5bdc33f8557
#
_cell.length_a   1.000
_cell.length_b   1.000
_cell.length_c   1.000
_cell.angle_alpha   90.00
_cell.angle_beta   90.00
_cell.angle_gamma   90.00
#
_symmetry.space_group_name_H-M   'P 1'
#
loop_
_entity.id
_entity.type
_entity.pdbx_description
1 polymer ?
#
loop_
_entity_poly.entity_id
_entity_poly.type
_entity_poly.pdbx_seq_one_letter_code
_entity_poly.pdbx_strand_id
1 'polypeptide(L)'
;EFIHNLPFYGLAVVCIDSDVAAELIPRFGRPVITYGESQDADYRMSEFSQTANTCQFTVTNKQGESLTAKLNMPGKHNALNATAAIAVAKDQNIANHAILAALDTFEGIGRRFQHYGEFENECGNVMLVDDYGHHPSEVAATITAAREGWPDKRLVMVYQPHRYTRTRDLYEDFVKVLAEVDQLLLLDVYSAGEEPIVGADSKSLCRSLRQRGKEPLHVASSSELAGVLANCLQNNDLVLTQGAGNIGQLVKSLAATNMSIEKLKQGEV
;
A
#
# COMPACT_ATOMS: atom_id res chain seq x y z
N GLU A 1 -20.40 7.86 12.73
CA GLU A 1 -20.02 9.16 13.33
C GLU A 1 -19.32 10.07 12.31
N PHE A 2 -18.27 9.61 11.58
CA PHE A 2 -17.52 10.41 10.60
C PHE A 2 -18.42 11.08 9.55
N ILE A 3 -19.31 10.33 8.88
CA ILE A 3 -20.23 10.85 7.84
C ILE A 3 -21.22 11.87 8.40
N HIS A 4 -21.64 11.71 9.66
CA HIS A 4 -22.59 12.64 10.30
C HIS A 4 -22.00 14.02 10.56
N ASN A 5 -20.66 14.15 10.51
CA ASN A 5 -19.98 15.44 10.61
C ASN A 5 -19.98 16.22 9.28
N LEU A 6 -20.41 15.59 8.17
CA LEU A 6 -20.61 16.32 6.92
C LEU A 6 -21.75 17.32 7.04
N PRO A 7 -21.61 18.56 6.54
CA PRO A 7 -22.71 19.51 6.47
C PRO A 7 -23.88 18.93 5.65
N PHE A 8 -25.07 19.50 5.78
CA PHE A 8 -26.27 18.99 5.11
C PHE A 8 -26.17 18.98 3.57
N TYR A 9 -25.30 19.81 3.02
CA TYR A 9 -24.99 19.91 1.58
C TYR A 9 -23.75 19.10 1.19
N GLY A 10 -23.12 18.39 2.14
CA GLY A 10 -21.93 17.60 1.88
C GLY A 10 -22.26 16.30 1.16
N LEU A 11 -21.31 15.85 0.36
CA LEU A 11 -21.36 14.63 -0.43
C LEU A 11 -20.45 13.56 0.19
N ALA A 12 -20.94 12.34 0.33
CA ALA A 12 -20.16 11.16 0.64
C ALA A 12 -19.87 10.36 -0.64
N VAL A 13 -18.60 10.09 -0.93
CA VAL A 13 -18.18 9.20 -2.03
C VAL A 13 -17.71 7.89 -1.42
N VAL A 14 -18.40 6.78 -1.70
CA VAL A 14 -18.30 5.53 -0.95
C VAL A 14 -17.98 4.35 -1.88
N CYS A 15 -16.93 3.59 -1.55
CA CYS A 15 -16.65 2.33 -2.23
C CYS A 15 -17.61 1.24 -1.75
N ILE A 16 -18.36 0.64 -2.70
CA ILE A 16 -19.31 -0.43 -2.41
C ILE A 16 -18.78 -1.83 -2.67
N ASP A 17 -17.49 -1.97 -2.98
CA ASP A 17 -16.83 -3.28 -3.02
C ASP A 17 -16.59 -3.84 -1.62
N SER A 18 -16.81 -3.02 -0.58
CA SER A 18 -16.88 -3.45 0.82
C SER A 18 -18.33 -3.61 1.26
N ASP A 19 -18.75 -4.84 1.57
CA ASP A 19 -20.10 -5.15 2.04
C ASP A 19 -20.46 -4.30 3.27
N VAL A 20 -19.53 -4.13 4.21
CA VAL A 20 -19.73 -3.31 5.42
C VAL A 20 -20.00 -1.84 5.06
N ALA A 21 -19.28 -1.28 4.09
CA ALA A 21 -19.51 0.09 3.66
C ALA A 21 -20.86 0.23 2.94
N ALA A 22 -21.21 -0.72 2.09
CA ALA A 22 -22.50 -0.75 1.38
C ALA A 22 -23.69 -0.83 2.34
N GLU A 23 -23.63 -1.70 3.35
CA GLU A 23 -24.67 -1.85 4.38
C GLU A 23 -24.90 -0.58 5.24
N LEU A 24 -23.88 0.27 5.36
CA LEU A 24 -23.96 1.50 6.16
C LEU A 24 -24.58 2.67 5.40
N ILE A 25 -24.59 2.67 4.06
CA ILE A 25 -25.07 3.78 3.22
C ILE A 25 -26.49 4.27 3.63
N PRO A 26 -27.49 3.40 3.87
CA PRO A 26 -28.83 3.85 4.25
C PRO A 26 -28.89 4.67 5.56
N ARG A 27 -27.83 4.57 6.38
CA ARG A 27 -27.74 5.26 7.68
C ARG A 27 -27.05 6.63 7.60
N PHE A 28 -26.50 7.01 6.44
CA PHE A 28 -25.69 8.22 6.34
C PHE A 28 -26.50 9.52 6.40
N GLY A 29 -27.74 9.51 5.90
CA GLY A 29 -28.58 10.71 5.87
C GLY A 29 -27.94 11.90 5.15
N ARG A 30 -27.10 11.61 4.16
CA ARG A 30 -26.38 12.58 3.30
C ARG A 30 -26.45 12.10 1.87
N PRO A 31 -26.29 13.01 0.88
CA PRO A 31 -26.08 12.60 -0.51
C PRO A 31 -24.88 11.64 -0.62
N VAL A 32 -25.05 10.58 -1.38
CA VAL A 32 -24.01 9.55 -1.58
C VAL A 32 -23.81 9.34 -3.07
N ILE A 33 -22.57 9.30 -3.50
CA ILE A 33 -22.14 8.75 -4.78
C ILE A 33 -21.34 7.48 -4.46
N THR A 34 -21.69 6.38 -5.11
CA THR A 34 -21.02 5.10 -4.94
C THR A 34 -20.01 4.85 -6.06
N TYR A 35 -18.91 4.17 -5.73
CA TYR A 35 -17.94 3.72 -6.73
C TYR A 35 -17.43 2.31 -6.37
N GLY A 36 -16.81 1.64 -7.35
CA GLY A 36 -16.25 0.32 -7.17
C GLY A 36 -16.18 -0.48 -8.46
N GLU A 37 -15.87 -1.78 -8.36
CA GLU A 37 -15.98 -2.74 -9.46
C GLU A 37 -17.41 -3.29 -9.58
N SER A 38 -18.21 -3.16 -8.53
CA SER A 38 -19.62 -3.60 -8.51
C SER A 38 -20.44 -2.97 -9.65
N GLN A 39 -21.34 -3.76 -10.25
CA GLN A 39 -22.28 -3.28 -11.26
C GLN A 39 -23.30 -2.27 -10.71
N ASP A 40 -23.50 -2.27 -9.41
CA ASP A 40 -24.44 -1.37 -8.74
C ASP A 40 -23.84 -0.01 -8.40
N ALA A 41 -22.53 0.18 -8.61
CA ALA A 41 -21.85 1.45 -8.36
C ALA A 41 -22.31 2.56 -9.32
N ASP A 42 -22.42 3.80 -8.81
CA ASP A 42 -22.69 4.98 -9.65
C ASP A 42 -21.55 5.26 -10.65
N TYR A 43 -20.30 4.98 -10.20
CA TYR A 43 -19.08 5.01 -11.01
C TYR A 43 -18.40 3.65 -10.92
N ARG A 44 -18.56 2.85 -11.96
CA ARG A 44 -18.00 1.50 -12.02
C ARG A 44 -16.64 1.52 -12.69
N MET A 45 -15.63 0.99 -11.98
CA MET A 45 -14.32 0.68 -12.55
C MET A 45 -14.34 -0.70 -13.21
N SER A 46 -13.73 -0.80 -14.39
CA SER A 46 -13.58 -2.03 -15.16
C SER A 46 -12.32 -1.99 -16.03
N GLU A 47 -12.03 -3.08 -16.72
CA GLU A 47 -10.91 -3.18 -17.68
C GLU A 47 -9.57 -2.76 -17.10
N PHE A 48 -9.34 -3.09 -15.82
CA PHE A 48 -8.07 -2.79 -15.15
C PHE A 48 -6.93 -3.61 -15.75
N SER A 49 -5.84 -2.92 -16.07
CA SER A 49 -4.58 -3.53 -16.45
C SER A 49 -3.41 -2.77 -15.83
N GLN A 50 -2.34 -3.48 -15.48
CA GLN A 50 -1.13 -2.88 -14.93
C GLN A 50 0.08 -3.32 -15.73
N THR A 51 1.01 -2.38 -15.97
CA THR A 51 2.34 -2.64 -16.52
C THR A 51 3.35 -1.85 -15.71
N ALA A 52 4.18 -2.53 -14.94
CA ALA A 52 5.13 -1.92 -14.02
C ALA A 52 4.44 -0.85 -13.14
N ASN A 53 4.92 0.38 -13.15
CA ASN A 53 4.42 1.49 -12.33
C ASN A 53 3.19 2.21 -12.92
N THR A 54 2.57 1.69 -13.96
CA THR A 54 1.45 2.35 -14.64
C THR A 54 0.24 1.43 -14.69
N CYS A 55 -0.95 1.96 -14.43
CA CYS A 55 -2.18 1.24 -14.68
C CYS A 55 -3.11 1.99 -15.63
N GLN A 56 -3.95 1.24 -16.32
CA GLN A 56 -5.04 1.73 -17.17
C GLN A 56 -6.33 1.07 -16.74
N PHE A 57 -7.42 1.82 -16.74
CA PHE A 57 -8.74 1.34 -16.34
C PHE A 57 -9.83 2.18 -16.99
N THR A 58 -11.04 1.64 -17.06
CA THR A 58 -12.23 2.33 -17.58
C THR A 58 -13.21 2.59 -16.44
N VAL A 59 -13.71 3.82 -16.34
CA VAL A 59 -14.77 4.21 -15.40
C VAL A 59 -16.03 4.53 -16.17
N THR A 60 -17.12 3.82 -15.87
CA THR A 60 -18.44 4.03 -16.51
C THR A 60 -19.44 4.50 -15.46
N ASN A 61 -20.13 5.61 -15.74
CA ASN A 61 -21.19 6.11 -14.87
C ASN A 61 -22.56 5.46 -15.21
N LYS A 62 -23.58 5.66 -14.35
CA LYS A 62 -24.92 5.10 -14.55
C LYS A 62 -25.63 5.60 -15.83
N GLN A 63 -25.19 6.71 -16.40
CA GLN A 63 -25.69 7.23 -17.66
C GLN A 63 -25.06 6.56 -18.89
N GLY A 64 -24.08 5.64 -18.66
CA GLY A 64 -23.37 4.93 -19.71
C GLY A 64 -22.20 5.71 -20.31
N GLU A 65 -21.84 6.87 -19.76
CA GLU A 65 -20.65 7.60 -20.15
C GLU A 65 -19.41 6.88 -19.60
N SER A 66 -18.43 6.61 -20.46
CA SER A 66 -17.19 5.90 -20.11
C SER A 66 -15.97 6.79 -20.32
N LEU A 67 -15.02 6.69 -19.39
CA LEU A 67 -13.72 7.34 -19.43
C LEU A 67 -12.64 6.29 -19.25
N THR A 68 -11.74 6.15 -20.22
CA THR A 68 -10.52 5.32 -20.04
C THR A 68 -9.39 6.20 -19.54
N ALA A 69 -8.92 5.92 -18.35
CA ALA A 69 -7.89 6.68 -17.65
C ALA A 69 -6.59 5.90 -17.56
N LYS A 70 -5.48 6.63 -17.57
CA LYS A 70 -4.15 6.15 -17.26
C LYS A 70 -3.67 6.81 -15.97
N LEU A 71 -3.01 6.06 -15.10
CA LEU A 71 -2.47 6.53 -13.83
C LEU A 71 -1.03 6.04 -13.66
N ASN A 72 -0.11 6.93 -13.28
CA ASN A 72 1.30 6.60 -13.04
C ASN A 72 1.54 6.08 -11.61
N MET A 73 0.65 5.23 -11.15
CA MET A 73 0.74 4.49 -9.88
C MET A 73 0.27 3.06 -10.11
N PRO A 74 0.95 2.05 -9.55
CA PRO A 74 0.53 0.66 -9.67
C PRO A 74 -0.58 0.32 -8.67
N GLY A 75 -1.28 -0.77 -8.94
CA GLY A 75 -2.24 -1.37 -8.04
C GLY A 75 -3.68 -0.95 -8.29
N LYS A 76 -4.56 -1.95 -8.28
CA LYS A 76 -6.00 -1.77 -8.46
C LYS A 76 -6.61 -0.80 -7.43
N HIS A 77 -6.11 -0.82 -6.20
CA HIS A 77 -6.56 0.10 -5.16
C HIS A 77 -6.31 1.58 -5.50
N ASN A 78 -5.22 1.91 -6.22
CA ASN A 78 -4.96 3.26 -6.70
C ASN A 78 -5.90 3.64 -7.87
N ALA A 79 -6.25 2.70 -8.74
CA ALA A 79 -7.27 2.89 -9.76
C ALA A 79 -8.66 3.14 -9.14
N LEU A 80 -9.01 2.42 -8.06
CA LEU A 80 -10.23 2.68 -7.28
C LEU A 80 -10.21 4.06 -6.62
N ASN A 81 -9.09 4.47 -6.03
CA ASN A 81 -8.93 5.82 -5.47
C ASN A 81 -9.09 6.90 -6.56
N ALA A 82 -8.52 6.68 -7.75
CA ALA A 82 -8.70 7.57 -8.89
C ALA A 82 -10.16 7.58 -9.40
N THR A 83 -10.87 6.46 -9.33
CA THR A 83 -12.32 6.39 -9.65
C THR A 83 -13.13 7.27 -8.70
N ALA A 84 -12.81 7.28 -7.40
CA ALA A 84 -13.42 8.20 -6.45
C ALA A 84 -13.13 9.67 -6.80
N ALA A 85 -11.88 9.98 -7.18
CA ALA A 85 -11.50 11.32 -7.61
C ALA A 85 -12.24 11.76 -8.90
N ILE A 86 -12.41 10.85 -9.86
CA ILE A 86 -13.23 11.08 -11.08
C ILE A 86 -14.68 11.38 -10.67
N ALA A 87 -15.27 10.61 -9.76
CA ALA A 87 -16.64 10.83 -9.30
C ALA A 87 -16.81 12.23 -8.68
N VAL A 88 -15.86 12.65 -7.81
CA VAL A 88 -15.86 14.01 -7.25
C VAL A 88 -15.71 15.07 -8.34
N ALA A 89 -14.78 14.90 -9.27
CA ALA A 89 -14.55 15.86 -10.36
C ALA A 89 -15.78 16.00 -11.27
N LYS A 90 -16.47 14.90 -11.55
CA LYS A 90 -17.74 14.91 -12.35
C LYS A 90 -18.86 15.62 -11.59
N ASP A 91 -18.99 15.42 -10.28
CA ASP A 91 -19.94 16.16 -9.44
C ASP A 91 -19.68 17.68 -9.48
N GLN A 92 -18.41 18.07 -9.55
CA GLN A 92 -18.01 19.47 -9.70
C GLN A 92 -18.03 19.98 -11.15
N ASN A 93 -18.59 19.22 -12.09
CA ASN A 93 -18.70 19.56 -13.52
C ASN A 93 -17.34 19.82 -14.21
N ILE A 94 -16.28 19.16 -13.76
CA ILE A 94 -14.97 19.23 -14.44
C ILE A 94 -15.04 18.47 -15.77
N ALA A 95 -14.50 19.06 -16.82
CA ALA A 95 -14.50 18.47 -18.15
C ALA A 95 -13.61 17.22 -18.23
N ASN A 96 -14.04 16.19 -18.96
CA ASN A 96 -13.35 14.90 -19.07
C ASN A 96 -11.87 15.03 -19.46
N HIS A 97 -11.57 15.90 -20.43
CA HIS A 97 -10.19 16.09 -20.88
C HIS A 97 -9.27 16.62 -19.75
N ALA A 98 -9.80 17.49 -18.88
CA ALA A 98 -9.04 18.00 -17.74
C ALA A 98 -8.82 16.91 -16.65
N ILE A 99 -9.84 16.08 -16.40
CA ILE A 99 -9.74 14.92 -15.49
C ILE A 99 -8.66 13.95 -15.99
N LEU A 100 -8.73 13.55 -17.26
CA LEU A 100 -7.78 12.61 -17.84
C LEU A 100 -6.36 13.17 -17.90
N ALA A 101 -6.18 14.44 -18.24
CA ALA A 101 -4.88 15.10 -18.23
C ALA A 101 -4.28 15.16 -16.82
N ALA A 102 -5.08 15.44 -15.79
CA ALA A 102 -4.63 15.45 -14.40
C ALA A 102 -4.17 14.07 -13.94
N LEU A 103 -4.89 13.00 -14.29
CA LEU A 103 -4.51 11.62 -13.92
C LEU A 103 -3.25 11.15 -14.66
N ASP A 104 -3.12 11.47 -15.95
CA ASP A 104 -1.94 11.08 -16.74
C ASP A 104 -0.66 11.79 -16.30
N THR A 105 -0.78 13.01 -15.75
CA THR A 105 0.37 13.78 -15.24
C THR A 105 0.58 13.63 -13.72
N PHE A 106 -0.26 12.88 -13.04
CA PHE A 106 -0.15 12.69 -11.59
C PHE A 106 1.05 11.80 -11.24
N GLU A 107 2.00 12.37 -10.51
CA GLU A 107 3.25 11.68 -10.13
C GLU A 107 3.13 10.84 -8.84
N GLY A 108 1.92 10.76 -8.28
CA GLY A 108 1.67 10.00 -7.05
C GLY A 108 1.75 10.84 -5.77
N ILE A 109 1.64 10.17 -4.65
CA ILE A 109 1.74 10.74 -3.31
C ILE A 109 2.91 10.06 -2.60
N GLY A 110 3.69 10.83 -1.85
CA GLY A 110 4.77 10.29 -1.05
C GLY A 110 4.31 9.13 -0.16
N ARG A 111 5.08 8.06 -0.13
CA ARG A 111 4.77 6.85 0.62
C ARG A 111 3.48 6.12 0.17
N ARG A 112 3.10 6.21 -1.12
CA ARG A 112 2.05 5.41 -1.74
C ARG A 112 2.65 4.71 -2.95
N PHE A 113 3.16 3.50 -2.74
CA PHE A 113 4.01 2.75 -3.68
C PHE A 113 5.09 3.65 -4.30
N GLN A 114 5.75 4.44 -3.44
CA GLN A 114 6.75 5.41 -3.88
C GLN A 114 8.01 4.69 -4.35
N HIS A 115 8.31 4.81 -5.64
CA HIS A 115 9.53 4.27 -6.24
C HIS A 115 10.72 5.19 -5.93
N TYR A 116 11.73 4.67 -5.22
CA TYR A 116 12.95 5.41 -4.88
C TYR A 116 14.05 5.24 -5.93
N GLY A 117 13.98 4.18 -6.73
CA GLY A 117 14.92 3.90 -7.81
C GLY A 117 15.24 2.42 -7.95
N GLU A 118 16.00 2.13 -8.98
CA GLU A 118 16.72 0.87 -9.15
C GLU A 118 18.20 1.14 -8.95
N PHE A 119 18.82 0.34 -8.12
CA PHE A 119 20.21 0.51 -7.67
C PHE A 119 21.04 -0.69 -8.11
N GLU A 120 22.07 -0.44 -8.88
CA GLU A 120 23.08 -1.44 -9.18
C GLU A 120 24.11 -1.46 -8.06
N ASN A 121 24.26 -2.60 -7.39
CA ASN A 121 25.15 -2.79 -6.26
C ASN A 121 25.91 -4.12 -6.37
N GLU A 122 26.63 -4.51 -5.31
CA GLU A 122 27.50 -5.69 -5.28
C GLU A 122 26.75 -7.01 -5.44
N CYS A 123 25.44 -7.06 -5.18
CA CYS A 123 24.61 -8.25 -5.39
C CYS A 123 23.85 -8.25 -6.73
N GLY A 124 23.90 -7.17 -7.49
CA GLY A 124 23.19 -6.96 -8.75
C GLY A 124 22.20 -5.79 -8.67
N ASN A 125 21.09 -5.88 -9.42
CA ASN A 125 20.09 -4.81 -9.48
C ASN A 125 19.02 -5.01 -8.39
N VAL A 126 18.76 -3.96 -7.60
CA VAL A 126 17.77 -3.95 -6.54
C VAL A 126 16.84 -2.73 -6.70
N MET A 127 15.54 -2.97 -6.75
CA MET A 127 14.52 -1.93 -6.77
C MET A 127 14.06 -1.59 -5.34
N LEU A 128 13.93 -0.30 -5.00
CA LEU A 128 13.48 0.15 -3.69
C LEU A 128 12.15 0.91 -3.79
N VAL A 129 11.16 0.47 -3.00
CA VAL A 129 9.81 1.04 -2.94
C VAL A 129 9.42 1.28 -1.48
N ASP A 130 8.67 2.36 -1.20
CA ASP A 130 8.07 2.63 0.11
C ASP A 130 6.55 2.79 0.03
N ASP A 131 5.86 2.24 1.02
CA ASP A 131 4.41 2.39 1.15
C ASP A 131 4.00 2.68 2.59
N TYR A 132 2.96 3.47 2.77
CA TYR A 132 2.44 3.86 4.08
C TYR A 132 1.49 2.84 4.69
N GLY A 133 1.00 1.87 3.91
CA GLY A 133 0.01 0.88 4.31
C GLY A 133 0.37 0.19 5.62
N HIS A 134 -0.60 0.12 6.51
CA HIS A 134 -0.43 -0.40 7.86
C HIS A 134 -1.64 -1.20 8.37
N HIS A 135 -2.67 -1.35 7.54
CA HIS A 135 -3.78 -2.27 7.73
C HIS A 135 -3.55 -3.51 6.85
N PRO A 136 -3.94 -4.73 7.27
CA PRO A 136 -3.71 -5.95 6.47
C PRO A 136 -4.21 -5.85 5.03
N SER A 137 -5.37 -5.21 4.81
CA SER A 137 -5.92 -5.00 3.45
C SER A 137 -5.05 -4.07 2.60
N GLU A 138 -4.46 -3.02 3.19
CA GLU A 138 -3.52 -2.14 2.49
C GLU A 138 -2.22 -2.89 2.16
N VAL A 139 -1.72 -3.69 3.12
CA VAL A 139 -0.53 -4.53 2.92
C VAL A 139 -0.76 -5.53 1.78
N ALA A 140 -1.90 -6.22 1.77
CA ALA A 140 -2.27 -7.15 0.71
C ALA A 140 -2.34 -6.45 -0.66
N ALA A 141 -2.96 -5.27 -0.73
CA ALA A 141 -3.08 -4.50 -1.97
C ALA A 141 -1.70 -4.08 -2.52
N THR A 142 -0.77 -3.67 -1.65
CA THR A 142 0.59 -3.29 -2.04
C THR A 142 1.40 -4.50 -2.51
N ILE A 143 1.32 -5.65 -1.81
CA ILE A 143 1.96 -6.90 -2.23
C ILE A 143 1.44 -7.34 -3.60
N THR A 144 0.12 -7.31 -3.81
CA THR A 144 -0.50 -7.64 -5.10
C THR A 144 0.03 -6.72 -6.21
N ALA A 145 0.05 -5.40 -5.97
CA ALA A 145 0.56 -4.43 -6.93
C ALA A 145 2.04 -4.69 -7.30
N ALA A 146 2.87 -5.05 -6.31
CA ALA A 146 4.27 -5.42 -6.53
C ALA A 146 4.40 -6.68 -7.39
N ARG A 147 3.62 -7.72 -7.08
CA ARG A 147 3.62 -9.00 -7.82
C ARG A 147 3.12 -8.84 -9.26
N GLU A 148 2.06 -8.07 -9.48
CA GLU A 148 1.50 -7.81 -10.81
C GLU A 148 2.42 -6.93 -11.66
N GLY A 149 3.06 -5.92 -11.05
CA GLY A 149 3.93 -5.00 -11.78
C GLY A 149 5.32 -5.56 -12.10
N TRP A 150 5.82 -6.46 -11.22
CA TRP A 150 7.18 -7.02 -11.33
C TRP A 150 7.18 -8.51 -10.98
N PRO A 151 6.55 -9.35 -11.80
CA PRO A 151 6.34 -10.77 -11.49
C PRO A 151 7.64 -11.58 -11.36
N ASP A 152 8.71 -11.13 -12.01
CA ASP A 152 10.01 -11.82 -12.02
C ASP A 152 10.94 -11.39 -10.87
N LYS A 153 10.54 -10.37 -10.08
CA LYS A 153 11.34 -9.90 -8.95
C LYS A 153 11.02 -10.68 -7.67
N ARG A 154 12.05 -11.04 -6.89
CA ARG A 154 11.86 -11.56 -5.54
C ARG A 154 11.42 -10.42 -4.63
N LEU A 155 10.31 -10.59 -3.92
CA LEU A 155 9.75 -9.58 -3.02
C LEU A 155 10.36 -9.70 -1.62
N VAL A 156 11.23 -8.76 -1.28
CA VAL A 156 11.81 -8.59 0.06
C VAL A 156 11.06 -7.47 0.78
N MET A 157 10.32 -7.83 1.80
CA MET A 157 9.51 -6.85 2.53
C MET A 157 10.13 -6.49 3.88
N VAL A 158 10.32 -5.21 4.12
CA VAL A 158 10.64 -4.65 5.44
C VAL A 158 9.35 -4.03 5.99
N TYR A 159 8.77 -4.69 6.98
CA TYR A 159 7.48 -4.27 7.53
C TYR A 159 7.61 -3.80 8.98
N GLN A 160 6.98 -2.65 9.29
CA GLN A 160 6.85 -2.14 10.64
C GLN A 160 5.38 -2.13 11.07
N PRO A 161 4.95 -3.03 11.96
CA PRO A 161 3.60 -2.96 12.51
C PRO A 161 3.39 -1.64 13.26
N HIS A 162 2.17 -1.11 13.20
CA HIS A 162 1.83 0.19 13.79
C HIS A 162 0.68 0.03 14.77
N ARG A 163 0.92 0.30 16.07
CA ARG A 163 0.06 0.14 17.23
C ARG A 163 -0.11 -1.32 17.67
N TYR A 164 0.01 -1.54 18.97
CA TYR A 164 -0.21 -2.85 19.57
C TYR A 164 -1.66 -3.29 19.50
N THR A 165 -2.61 -2.36 19.68
CA THR A 165 -4.05 -2.66 19.58
C THR A 165 -4.41 -3.18 18.20
N ARG A 166 -3.96 -2.55 17.12
CA ARG A 166 -4.19 -3.02 15.75
C ARG A 166 -3.54 -4.37 15.48
N THR A 167 -2.30 -4.55 15.95
CA THR A 167 -1.58 -5.82 15.78
C THR A 167 -2.31 -6.95 16.48
N ARG A 168 -2.88 -6.72 17.67
CA ARG A 168 -3.71 -7.68 18.40
C ARG A 168 -5.02 -7.98 17.66
N ASP A 169 -5.76 -6.95 17.30
CA ASP A 169 -7.13 -7.08 16.78
C ASP A 169 -7.18 -7.70 15.37
N LEU A 170 -6.11 -7.54 14.60
CA LEU A 170 -5.98 -8.04 13.22
C LEU A 170 -4.81 -9.06 13.09
N TYR A 171 -4.48 -9.74 14.18
CA TYR A 171 -3.29 -10.58 14.26
C TYR A 171 -3.23 -11.67 13.17
N GLU A 172 -4.29 -12.44 13.02
CA GLU A 172 -4.36 -13.52 12.03
C GLU A 172 -4.33 -13.00 10.58
N ASP A 173 -4.93 -11.83 10.35
CA ASP A 173 -4.89 -11.19 9.03
C ASP A 173 -3.46 -10.74 8.69
N PHE A 174 -2.71 -10.20 9.67
CA PHE A 174 -1.29 -9.89 9.47
C PHE A 174 -0.46 -11.15 9.21
N VAL A 175 -0.65 -12.21 9.98
CA VAL A 175 0.08 -13.48 9.76
C VAL A 175 -0.22 -14.04 8.38
N LYS A 176 -1.46 -13.92 7.89
CA LYS A 176 -1.85 -14.38 6.57
C LYS A 176 -1.16 -13.57 5.47
N VAL A 177 -1.28 -12.24 5.51
CA VAL A 177 -0.78 -11.39 4.43
C VAL A 177 0.75 -11.33 4.39
N LEU A 178 1.42 -11.28 5.55
CA LEU A 178 2.88 -11.25 5.62
C LEU A 178 3.53 -12.58 5.20
N ALA A 179 2.77 -13.68 5.17
CA ALA A 179 3.24 -14.95 4.63
C ALA A 179 3.33 -14.97 3.09
N GLU A 180 2.80 -13.98 2.38
CA GLU A 180 2.77 -13.95 0.91
C GLU A 180 4.07 -13.42 0.27
N VAL A 181 4.99 -12.84 1.06
CA VAL A 181 6.26 -12.33 0.56
C VAL A 181 7.34 -13.42 0.55
N ASP A 182 8.38 -13.25 -0.28
CA ASP A 182 9.47 -14.24 -0.39
C ASP A 182 10.43 -14.14 0.79
N GLN A 183 10.76 -12.92 1.21
CA GLN A 183 11.58 -12.64 2.38
C GLN A 183 10.93 -11.53 3.21
N LEU A 184 10.73 -11.77 4.49
CA LEU A 184 10.19 -10.79 5.43
C LEU A 184 11.24 -10.38 6.47
N LEU A 185 11.47 -9.08 6.59
CA LEU A 185 12.15 -8.43 7.71
C LEU A 185 11.10 -7.70 8.54
N LEU A 186 10.94 -8.07 9.79
CA LEU A 186 9.90 -7.54 10.66
C LEU A 186 10.52 -6.69 11.77
N LEU A 187 10.30 -5.37 11.70
CA LEU A 187 10.70 -4.41 12.73
C LEU A 187 9.80 -4.52 13.96
N ASP A 188 10.28 -4.03 15.10
CA ASP A 188 9.45 -3.91 16.30
C ASP A 188 8.24 -2.98 16.04
N VAL A 189 7.15 -3.24 16.78
CA VAL A 189 5.91 -2.47 16.65
C VAL A 189 6.16 -1.01 16.99
N TYR A 190 5.80 -0.11 16.08
CA TYR A 190 5.74 1.31 16.39
C TYR A 190 4.53 1.59 17.27
N SER A 191 4.77 1.94 18.53
CA SER A 191 3.72 2.02 19.57
C SER A 191 2.69 3.13 19.31
N ALA A 192 3.10 4.24 18.70
CA ALA A 192 2.26 5.44 18.56
C ALA A 192 1.65 5.92 19.90
N GLY A 193 2.41 5.76 20.99
CA GLY A 193 1.97 6.16 22.34
C GLY A 193 1.17 5.10 23.09
N GLU A 194 0.98 3.91 22.53
CA GLU A 194 0.33 2.78 23.24
C GLU A 194 1.33 2.02 24.10
N GLU A 195 0.83 1.46 25.21
CA GLU A 195 1.58 0.50 26.02
C GLU A 195 1.70 -0.85 25.32
N PRO A 196 2.80 -1.58 25.51
CA PRO A 196 2.96 -2.91 24.95
C PRO A 196 1.85 -3.87 25.37
N ILE A 197 1.35 -4.67 24.40
CA ILE A 197 0.37 -5.72 24.65
C ILE A 197 1.04 -7.08 24.45
N VAL A 198 0.99 -7.92 25.47
CA VAL A 198 1.56 -9.28 25.43
C VAL A 198 0.96 -10.08 24.27
N GLY A 199 1.81 -10.65 23.42
CA GLY A 199 1.39 -11.45 22.27
C GLY A 199 1.05 -10.62 21.01
N ALA A 200 1.02 -9.29 21.10
CA ALA A 200 0.78 -8.39 19.97
C ALA A 200 2.08 -7.72 19.48
N ASP A 201 3.20 -8.41 19.58
CA ASP A 201 4.51 -7.92 19.19
C ASP A 201 5.05 -8.65 17.95
N SER A 202 6.09 -8.09 17.37
CA SER A 202 6.71 -8.62 16.15
C SER A 202 7.36 -10.00 16.35
N LYS A 203 7.83 -10.31 17.55
CA LYS A 203 8.39 -11.64 17.88
C LYS A 203 7.28 -12.69 17.86
N SER A 204 6.09 -12.34 18.34
CA SER A 204 4.92 -13.22 18.30
C SER A 204 4.46 -13.47 16.86
N LEU A 205 4.40 -12.41 16.02
CA LEU A 205 4.13 -12.55 14.59
C LEU A 205 5.16 -13.44 13.89
N CYS A 206 6.46 -13.26 14.14
CA CYS A 206 7.51 -14.12 13.60
C CYS A 206 7.31 -15.58 14.01
N ARG A 207 6.92 -15.84 15.26
CA ARG A 207 6.65 -17.20 15.73
C ARG A 207 5.50 -17.84 14.98
N SER A 208 4.39 -17.13 14.78
CA SER A 208 3.22 -17.61 14.04
C SER A 208 3.53 -17.83 12.56
N LEU A 209 4.34 -16.98 11.95
CA LEU A 209 4.80 -17.13 10.56
C LEU A 209 5.69 -18.37 10.40
N ARG A 210 6.60 -18.66 11.36
CA ARG A 210 7.41 -19.89 11.35
C ARG A 210 6.56 -21.14 11.44
N GLN A 211 5.48 -21.12 12.22
CA GLN A 211 4.52 -22.25 12.27
C GLN A 211 3.83 -22.49 10.92
N ARG A 212 3.80 -21.49 10.03
CA ARG A 212 3.30 -21.60 8.65
C ARG A 212 4.42 -21.87 7.61
N GLY A 213 5.62 -22.25 8.07
CA GLY A 213 6.74 -22.58 7.20
C GLY A 213 7.45 -21.39 6.56
N LYS A 214 7.30 -20.18 7.11
CA LYS A 214 8.03 -18.97 6.69
C LYS A 214 9.19 -18.69 7.65
N GLU A 215 10.25 -18.08 7.14
CA GLU A 215 11.44 -17.75 7.93
C GLU A 215 11.63 -16.22 8.02
N PRO A 216 10.77 -15.50 8.78
CA PRO A 216 10.92 -14.06 8.93
C PRO A 216 12.15 -13.73 9.78
N LEU A 217 12.84 -12.64 9.40
CA LEU A 217 13.93 -12.06 10.16
C LEU A 217 13.35 -10.97 11.07
N HIS A 218 13.50 -11.14 12.39
CA HIS A 218 13.15 -10.10 13.35
C HIS A 218 14.30 -9.10 13.45
N VAL A 219 13.99 -7.81 13.32
CA VAL A 219 14.93 -6.70 13.41
C VAL A 219 14.52 -5.82 14.59
N ALA A 220 15.26 -5.88 15.68
CA ALA A 220 14.87 -5.22 16.93
C ALA A 220 15.03 -3.69 16.88
N SER A 221 15.95 -3.18 16.04
CA SER A 221 16.19 -1.75 15.91
C SER A 221 16.45 -1.34 14.46
N SER A 222 16.17 -0.07 14.16
CA SER A 222 16.47 0.51 12.85
C SER A 222 17.96 0.45 12.51
N SER A 223 18.83 0.52 13.51
CA SER A 223 20.29 0.42 13.32
C SER A 223 20.77 -0.97 12.89
N GLU A 224 20.01 -2.02 13.19
CA GLU A 224 20.31 -3.37 12.74
C GLU A 224 19.82 -3.67 11.32
N LEU A 225 18.82 -2.90 10.85
CA LEU A 225 18.15 -3.16 9.58
C LEU A 225 19.13 -3.22 8.41
N ALA A 226 20.03 -2.27 8.33
CA ALA A 226 20.99 -2.18 7.23
C ALA A 226 21.84 -3.44 7.10
N GLY A 227 22.41 -3.91 8.23
CA GLY A 227 23.23 -5.10 8.25
C GLY A 227 22.44 -6.38 7.95
N VAL A 228 21.22 -6.51 8.47
CA VAL A 228 20.34 -7.64 8.18
C VAL A 228 19.94 -7.65 6.70
N LEU A 229 19.56 -6.49 6.17
CA LEU A 229 19.18 -6.34 4.76
C LEU A 229 20.35 -6.68 3.83
N ALA A 230 21.56 -6.16 4.12
CA ALA A 230 22.78 -6.45 3.35
C ALA A 230 23.12 -7.95 3.26
N ASN A 231 22.74 -8.74 4.26
CA ASN A 231 23.00 -10.18 4.30
C ASN A 231 21.93 -11.00 3.55
N CYS A 232 20.76 -10.43 3.23
CA CYS A 232 19.68 -11.16 2.57
C CYS A 232 19.40 -10.70 1.13
N LEU A 233 19.90 -9.53 0.71
CA LEU A 233 19.71 -9.02 -0.65
C LEU A 233 20.31 -9.92 -1.71
N GLN A 234 19.60 -10.03 -2.83
CA GLN A 234 20.01 -10.78 -4.03
C GLN A 234 19.73 -9.95 -5.28
N ASN A 235 20.35 -10.37 -6.38
CA ASN A 235 20.05 -9.75 -7.68
C ASN A 235 18.57 -9.89 -8.03
N ASN A 236 18.01 -8.83 -8.60
CA ASN A 236 16.64 -8.74 -9.02
C ASN A 236 15.61 -8.70 -7.86
N ASP A 237 16.03 -8.23 -6.68
CA ASP A 237 15.11 -7.99 -5.58
C ASP A 237 14.27 -6.73 -5.79
N LEU A 238 12.98 -6.81 -5.38
CA LEU A 238 12.15 -5.65 -5.07
C LEU A 238 12.08 -5.55 -3.55
N VAL A 239 12.73 -4.52 -2.99
CA VAL A 239 12.68 -4.20 -1.57
C VAL A 239 11.52 -3.26 -1.33
N LEU A 240 10.50 -3.74 -0.62
CA LEU A 240 9.34 -2.97 -0.21
C LEU A 240 9.43 -2.63 1.28
N THR A 241 9.61 -1.35 1.61
CA THR A 241 9.45 -0.87 2.98
C THR A 241 8.00 -0.47 3.19
N GLN A 242 7.35 -0.95 4.27
CA GLN A 242 5.94 -0.63 4.50
C GLN A 242 5.61 -0.45 5.99
N GLY A 243 4.80 0.58 6.28
CA GLY A 243 4.30 0.89 7.61
C GLY A 243 4.10 2.39 7.85
N ALA A 244 3.29 2.75 8.86
CA ALA A 244 2.96 4.15 9.18
C ALA A 244 3.91 4.79 10.21
N GLY A 245 4.89 4.05 10.73
CA GLY A 245 5.85 4.51 11.70
C GLY A 245 7.06 5.23 11.10
N ASN A 246 8.19 5.16 11.82
CA ASN A 246 9.44 5.81 11.41
C ASN A 246 10.18 5.10 10.26
N ILE A 247 9.68 3.98 9.77
CA ILE A 247 10.25 3.25 8.63
C ILE A 247 10.38 4.14 7.37
N GLY A 248 9.50 5.14 7.19
CA GLY A 248 9.62 6.09 6.10
C GLY A 248 10.84 7.01 6.16
N GLN A 249 11.52 7.12 7.31
CA GLN A 249 12.81 7.80 7.42
C GLN A 249 13.94 6.87 7.00
N LEU A 250 13.84 5.59 7.39
CA LEU A 250 14.84 4.58 7.06
C LEU A 250 14.97 4.36 5.55
N VAL A 251 13.87 4.36 4.81
CA VAL A 251 13.92 4.19 3.35
C VAL A 251 14.73 5.30 2.67
N LYS A 252 14.63 6.54 3.15
CA LYS A 252 15.42 7.66 2.61
C LYS A 252 16.91 7.45 2.83
N SER A 253 17.29 6.97 4.01
CA SER A 253 18.67 6.64 4.31
C SER A 253 19.17 5.47 3.45
N LEU A 254 18.36 4.40 3.30
CA LEU A 254 18.68 3.28 2.41
C LEU A 254 18.92 3.76 0.97
N ALA A 255 18.03 4.60 0.43
CA ALA A 255 18.20 5.18 -0.90
C ALA A 255 19.47 6.01 -1.03
N ALA A 256 19.83 6.80 0.00
CA ALA A 256 21.04 7.63 0.01
C ALA A 256 22.34 6.81 -0.03
N THR A 257 22.32 5.56 0.43
CA THR A 257 23.47 4.64 0.30
C THR A 257 23.57 3.99 -1.08
N ASN A 258 22.62 4.26 -2.00
CA ASN A 258 22.44 3.54 -3.25
C ASN A 258 22.27 2.02 -3.05
N MET A 259 21.72 1.59 -1.93
CA MET A 259 21.58 0.19 -1.54
C MET A 259 22.89 -0.61 -1.60
N SER A 260 24.07 0.05 -1.48
CA SER A 260 25.37 -0.59 -1.48
C SER A 260 25.53 -1.52 -0.29
N ILE A 261 25.87 -2.78 -0.55
CA ILE A 261 26.06 -3.81 0.48
C ILE A 261 27.17 -3.42 1.46
N GLU A 262 28.25 -2.80 0.96
CA GLU A 262 29.36 -2.35 1.79
C GLU A 262 28.90 -1.27 2.77
N LYS A 263 28.22 -0.21 2.31
CA LYS A 263 27.71 0.87 3.17
C LYS A 263 26.67 0.38 4.16
N LEU A 264 25.78 -0.51 3.72
CA LEU A 264 24.77 -1.11 4.60
C LEU A 264 25.43 -1.92 5.74
N LYS A 265 26.51 -2.67 5.46
CA LYS A 265 27.27 -3.41 6.49
C LYS A 265 28.01 -2.50 7.47
N GLN A 266 28.41 -1.31 7.03
CA GLN A 266 29.06 -0.31 7.88
C GLN A 266 28.07 0.47 8.75
N GLY A 267 26.76 0.27 8.54
CA GLY A 267 25.70 0.96 9.30
C GLY A 267 25.53 2.43 8.91
N GLU A 268 25.91 2.80 7.70
CA GLU A 268 25.77 4.16 7.16
C GLU A 268 24.31 4.46 6.72
N VAL A 269 23.32 4.18 7.62
CA VAL A 269 21.87 4.33 7.33
C VAL A 269 21.20 5.16 8.42
#